data_ffdb5ef263ada1132734f73f468b02ac
#
_entry.id   ffdb5ef263ada1132734f73f468b02ac
#
_cell.length_a   1.000
_cell.length_b   1.000
_cell.length_c   1.000
_cell.angle_alpha   90.00
_cell.angle_beta   90.00
_cell.angle_gamma   90.00
#
_symmetry.space_group_name_H-M   'P 1'
#
loop_
_entity.id
_entity.type
_entity.pdbx_description
1 polymer ?
#
loop_
_entity_poly.entity_id
_entity_poly.type
_entity_poly.pdbx_seq_one_letter_code
_entity_poly.pdbx_strand_id
1 'polypeptide(L)'
;MNSNIPLAERLRPQKLEDYIGQDHLIGPKGVLSNILESGILPSIIFWGPPGVGKTTLAKLIAISLNRQIYTLSAVHSGVKDVRDAIESXKKQKFFNSPKPILFIDEIHRFSKSQQDSLLAAVEQGVISLIGATTENPSFEVISPLLSRCQVYILNSMDEKSMEKLITRALEIDTELKNYKIKIEESDALYRFAGGDARKLLNIIELMVYSNLSEKEIIINNQKVTEKLQENMAFYDKGGEMHYDIISAFIKSIRGSDPNAGVYWLARMLEGGEDIKFIARRLVILASEDIGLANPNALLMANSCFQAIAMIGMPEARIILSQAVIYLATSPKSNTAYVAIDEAIAHVKQTGDLAVPLHLRNAPTKLMKQLGYGADYQYSHMGDGNFIDQDFLPESIKGSSFYKTGQNAQEIKTKEFLEKRWKDRYKF
;
A
#
# COMPACT_ATOMS: atom_id res chain seq x y z
N MET A 1 -20.08 22.30 29.09
CA MET A 1 -19.79 20.84 29.07
C MET A 1 -18.65 20.61 28.09
N ASN A 2 -17.49 20.21 28.59
CA ASN A 2 -16.40 19.84 27.65
C ASN A 2 -16.79 18.53 26.98
N SER A 3 -17.15 18.58 25.70
CA SER A 3 -17.44 17.38 24.96
C SER A 3 -16.08 16.67 24.70
N ASN A 4 -15.98 15.46 25.16
CA ASN A 4 -14.78 14.62 24.90
C ASN A 4 -14.75 14.08 23.48
N ILE A 5 -15.62 14.57 22.60
CA ILE A 5 -15.71 14.10 21.20
C ILE A 5 -14.80 14.98 20.35
N PRO A 6 -13.81 14.39 19.64
CA PRO A 6 -12.92 15.16 18.76
C PRO A 6 -13.68 15.94 17.68
N LEU A 7 -13.17 17.10 17.30
CA LEU A 7 -13.74 17.97 16.27
C LEU A 7 -14.02 17.19 14.95
N ALA A 8 -13.10 16.32 14.56
CA ALA A 8 -13.26 15.51 13.36
C ALA A 8 -14.50 14.59 13.40
N GLU A 9 -14.91 14.15 14.59
CA GLU A 9 -16.12 13.33 14.74
C GLU A 9 -17.38 14.20 14.82
N ARG A 10 -17.29 15.35 15.52
CA ARG A 10 -18.40 16.30 15.62
C ARG A 10 -18.81 16.85 14.25
N LEU A 11 -17.84 17.05 13.35
CA LEU A 11 -18.06 17.59 12.00
C LEU A 11 -18.34 16.53 10.94
N ARG A 12 -18.44 15.26 11.32
CA ARG A 12 -18.71 14.18 10.38
C ARG A 12 -20.04 14.46 9.63
N PRO A 13 -20.03 14.58 8.29
CA PRO A 13 -21.24 14.89 7.54
C PRO A 13 -22.32 13.83 7.71
N GLN A 14 -23.56 14.29 7.81
CA GLN A 14 -24.74 13.44 7.94
C GLN A 14 -25.50 13.30 6.63
N LYS A 15 -25.21 14.16 5.65
CA LYS A 15 -25.82 14.14 4.31
C LYS A 15 -24.70 14.18 3.25
N LEU A 16 -25.02 13.65 2.09
CA LEU A 16 -24.03 13.59 0.99
C LEU A 16 -23.65 15.00 0.50
N GLU A 17 -24.58 15.96 0.56
CA GLU A 17 -24.34 17.35 0.17
C GLU A 17 -23.32 18.04 1.06
N ASP A 18 -23.14 17.55 2.29
CA ASP A 18 -22.18 18.07 3.26
C ASP A 18 -20.78 17.47 3.12
N TYR A 19 -20.65 16.44 2.27
CA TYR A 19 -19.38 15.74 2.08
C TYR A 19 -18.46 16.57 1.17
N ILE A 20 -17.29 16.91 1.66
CA ILE A 20 -16.33 17.77 0.96
C ILE A 20 -15.27 16.94 0.25
N GLY A 21 -15.01 17.25 -1.01
CA GLY A 21 -14.03 16.59 -1.85
C GLY A 21 -14.59 15.39 -2.60
N GLN A 22 -13.74 14.72 -3.37
CA GLN A 22 -14.07 13.56 -4.19
C GLN A 22 -15.13 13.86 -5.28
N ASP A 23 -15.11 15.05 -5.85
CA ASP A 23 -16.08 15.48 -6.87
C ASP A 23 -16.12 14.54 -8.08
N HIS A 24 -15.01 13.87 -8.39
CA HIS A 24 -14.94 12.86 -9.46
C HIS A 24 -15.80 11.62 -9.17
N LEU A 25 -16.11 11.35 -7.88
CA LEU A 25 -16.96 10.21 -7.48
C LEU A 25 -18.41 10.62 -7.22
N ILE A 26 -18.61 11.74 -6.49
CA ILE A 26 -19.93 12.13 -5.97
C ILE A 26 -20.45 13.45 -6.57
N GLY A 27 -19.68 14.11 -7.41
CA GLY A 27 -20.15 15.31 -8.12
C GLY A 27 -21.28 14.99 -9.12
N PRO A 28 -21.87 16.00 -9.78
CA PRO A 28 -23.02 15.79 -10.67
C PRO A 28 -22.79 14.80 -11.81
N LYS A 29 -21.55 14.55 -12.18
CA LYS A 29 -21.15 13.55 -13.18
C LYS A 29 -20.35 12.40 -12.56
N GLY A 30 -20.39 12.28 -11.25
CA GLY A 30 -19.64 11.26 -10.52
C GLY A 30 -20.24 9.87 -10.69
N VAL A 31 -19.38 8.88 -10.72
CA VAL A 31 -19.79 7.47 -10.91
C VAL A 31 -20.73 7.00 -9.79
N LEU A 32 -20.47 7.44 -8.55
CA LEU A 32 -21.31 7.08 -7.41
C LEU A 32 -22.66 7.78 -7.43
N SER A 33 -22.77 8.95 -8.05
CA SER A 33 -24.06 9.66 -8.19
C SER A 33 -25.06 8.81 -8.99
N ASN A 34 -24.61 8.20 -10.09
CA ASN A 34 -25.43 7.29 -10.88
C ASN A 34 -25.90 6.06 -10.09
N ILE A 35 -25.02 5.52 -9.23
CA ILE A 35 -25.33 4.39 -8.35
C ILE A 35 -26.41 4.79 -7.33
N LEU A 36 -26.28 5.98 -6.76
CA LEU A 36 -27.26 6.48 -5.77
C LEU A 36 -28.62 6.74 -6.41
N GLU A 37 -28.65 7.28 -7.63
CA GLU A 37 -29.89 7.53 -8.37
C GLU A 37 -30.59 6.23 -8.78
N SER A 38 -29.83 5.22 -9.21
CA SER A 38 -30.40 3.92 -9.63
C SER A 38 -30.84 3.05 -8.45
N GLY A 39 -30.29 3.30 -7.25
CA GLY A 39 -30.52 2.47 -6.06
C GLY A 39 -29.80 1.12 -6.09
N ILE A 40 -29.04 0.83 -7.16
CA ILE A 40 -28.34 -0.45 -7.36
C ILE A 40 -26.88 -0.30 -6.92
N LEU A 41 -26.55 -0.80 -5.73
CA LEU A 41 -25.21 -0.71 -5.18
C LEU A 41 -24.43 -2.01 -5.43
N PRO A 42 -23.43 -1.99 -6.32
CA PRO A 42 -22.51 -3.14 -6.45
C PRO A 42 -21.63 -3.25 -5.22
N SER A 43 -20.82 -4.29 -5.14
CA SER A 43 -19.75 -4.35 -4.13
C SER A 43 -18.61 -3.44 -4.55
N ILE A 44 -18.01 -2.74 -3.59
CA ILE A 44 -17.07 -1.63 -3.83
C ILE A 44 -15.85 -1.79 -2.92
N ILE A 45 -14.69 -1.45 -3.45
CA ILE A 45 -13.47 -1.22 -2.65
C ILE A 45 -13.10 0.27 -2.77
N PHE A 46 -13.06 0.97 -1.65
CA PHE A 46 -12.53 2.33 -1.58
C PHE A 46 -11.04 2.27 -1.26
N TRP A 47 -10.23 2.77 -2.17
CA TRP A 47 -8.78 2.82 -2.02
C TRP A 47 -8.30 4.26 -1.97
N GLY A 48 -7.49 4.61 -0.98
CA GLY A 48 -6.92 5.95 -0.86
C GLY A 48 -6.25 6.17 0.48
N PRO A 49 -5.52 7.27 0.63
CA PRO A 49 -4.78 7.54 1.86
C PRO A 49 -5.69 7.69 3.08
N PRO A 50 -5.13 7.72 4.30
CA PRO A 50 -5.93 7.93 5.50
C PRO A 50 -6.59 9.31 5.50
N GLY A 51 -7.68 9.46 6.23
CA GLY A 51 -8.36 10.75 6.45
C GLY A 51 -9.13 11.33 5.27
N VAL A 52 -9.20 10.66 4.11
CA VAL A 52 -9.89 11.16 2.90
C VAL A 52 -11.42 10.90 2.92
N GLY A 53 -11.94 10.30 3.99
CA GLY A 53 -13.38 10.14 4.16
C GLY A 53 -13.98 8.80 3.72
N LYS A 54 -13.19 7.74 3.50
CA LYS A 54 -13.68 6.41 3.06
C LYS A 54 -14.84 5.88 3.93
N THR A 55 -14.64 5.86 5.24
CA THR A 55 -15.64 5.39 6.23
C THR A 55 -16.89 6.28 6.22
N THR A 56 -16.68 7.59 6.11
CA THR A 56 -17.78 8.57 6.04
C THR A 56 -18.61 8.37 4.78
N LEU A 57 -17.95 8.22 3.63
CA LEU A 57 -18.62 8.01 2.35
C LEU A 57 -19.45 6.72 2.36
N ALA A 58 -18.92 5.64 2.92
CA ALA A 58 -19.66 4.37 3.06
C ALA A 58 -20.95 4.55 3.88
N LYS A 59 -20.88 5.28 4.99
CA LYS A 59 -22.04 5.56 5.84
C LYS A 59 -23.08 6.45 5.12
N LEU A 60 -22.60 7.47 4.38
CA LEU A 60 -23.48 8.36 3.63
C LEU A 60 -24.22 7.63 2.49
N ILE A 61 -23.53 6.72 1.81
CA ILE A 61 -24.14 5.85 0.79
C ILE A 61 -25.26 5.00 1.42
N ALA A 62 -25.01 4.42 2.59
CA ALA A 62 -26.01 3.60 3.30
C ALA A 62 -27.23 4.43 3.66
N ILE A 63 -27.04 5.65 4.16
CA ILE A 63 -28.10 6.59 4.52
C ILE A 63 -28.90 6.98 3.25
N SER A 64 -28.23 7.39 2.19
CA SER A 64 -28.84 7.83 0.94
C SER A 64 -29.69 6.72 0.29
N LEU A 65 -29.25 5.46 0.39
CA LEU A 65 -29.97 4.31 -0.16
C LEU A 65 -30.97 3.69 0.82
N ASN A 66 -31.11 4.26 2.02
CA ASN A 66 -31.96 3.74 3.12
C ASN A 66 -31.64 2.24 3.37
N ARG A 67 -30.35 1.90 3.46
CA ARG A 67 -29.88 0.53 3.69
C ARG A 67 -29.20 0.41 5.03
N GLN A 68 -29.44 -0.69 5.72
CA GLN A 68 -28.74 -1.00 6.97
C GLN A 68 -27.26 -1.25 6.68
N ILE A 69 -26.37 -0.68 7.50
CA ILE A 69 -24.93 -0.87 7.38
C ILE A 69 -24.40 -1.59 8.63
N TYR A 70 -23.66 -2.66 8.40
CA TYR A 70 -22.91 -3.38 9.42
C TYR A 70 -21.43 -3.03 9.24
N THR A 71 -20.80 -2.56 10.28
CA THR A 71 -19.40 -2.11 10.25
C THR A 71 -18.51 -3.11 10.98
N LEU A 72 -17.49 -3.60 10.30
CA LEU A 72 -16.42 -4.41 10.89
C LEU A 72 -15.08 -3.68 10.71
N SER A 73 -14.26 -3.70 11.75
CA SER A 73 -12.86 -3.24 11.65
C SER A 73 -11.97 -4.47 11.51
N ALA A 74 -11.20 -4.56 10.46
CA ALA A 74 -10.31 -5.70 10.24
C ALA A 74 -9.22 -5.82 11.32
N VAL A 75 -8.97 -4.75 12.06
CA VAL A 75 -8.02 -4.76 13.20
C VAL A 75 -8.57 -5.56 14.39
N HIS A 76 -9.88 -5.55 14.59
CA HIS A 76 -10.51 -6.11 15.79
C HIS A 76 -11.46 -7.29 15.52
N SER A 77 -11.79 -7.57 14.26
CA SER A 77 -12.81 -8.56 13.90
C SER A 77 -12.18 -9.87 13.45
N GLY A 78 -12.67 -10.99 14.00
CA GLY A 78 -12.27 -12.34 13.60
C GLY A 78 -13.19 -12.94 12.54
N VAL A 79 -12.91 -14.17 12.10
CA VAL A 79 -13.73 -14.94 11.13
C VAL A 79 -15.16 -15.10 11.67
N LYS A 80 -15.31 -15.27 12.98
CA LYS A 80 -16.62 -15.43 13.61
C LYS A 80 -17.47 -14.18 13.43
N ASP A 81 -16.89 -12.98 13.65
CA ASP A 81 -17.62 -11.71 13.52
C ASP A 81 -18.11 -11.50 12.09
N VAL A 82 -17.29 -11.91 11.10
CA VAL A 82 -17.67 -11.85 9.68
C VAL A 82 -18.87 -12.76 9.41
N ARG A 83 -18.84 -14.00 9.94
CA ARG A 83 -19.92 -14.98 9.77
C ARG A 83 -21.21 -14.52 10.46
N ASP A 84 -21.11 -14.03 11.68
CA ASP A 84 -22.26 -13.54 12.46
C ASP A 84 -22.93 -12.34 11.74
N ALA A 85 -22.13 -11.43 11.18
CA ALA A 85 -22.62 -10.31 10.37
C ALA A 85 -23.37 -10.83 9.12
N ILE A 86 -22.80 -11.80 8.39
CA ILE A 86 -23.41 -12.39 7.20
C ILE A 86 -24.72 -13.14 7.58
N GLU A 87 -24.75 -13.89 8.67
CA GLU A 87 -25.96 -14.58 9.14
C GLU A 87 -27.05 -13.58 9.54
N SER A 88 -26.72 -12.52 10.17
CA SER A 88 -27.67 -11.45 10.45
C SER A 88 -28.29 -10.85 9.18
N UNK A 89 -27.39 -10.71 8.21
CA UNK A 89 -27.84 -10.29 7.06
C UNK A 89 -28.71 -11.19 6.43
N LYS A 90 -28.55 -12.45 6.41
CA LYS A 90 -29.40 -13.48 5.80
C LYS A 90 -30.82 -13.51 6.41
N LYS A 91 -30.87 -13.39 7.70
CA LYS A 91 -32.17 -13.39 8.43
C LYS A 91 -33.08 -12.22 8.01
N GLN A 92 -32.49 -11.07 7.68
CA GLN A 92 -33.25 -9.89 7.25
C GLN A 92 -33.83 -10.02 5.83
N LYS A 93 -33.25 -10.88 4.98
CA LYS A 93 -33.71 -11.12 3.62
C LYS A 93 -35.16 -11.65 3.55
N PHE A 94 -35.66 -12.23 4.64
CA PHE A 94 -37.02 -12.75 4.74
C PHE A 94 -38.10 -11.65 4.86
N PHE A 95 -37.72 -10.40 5.08
CA PHE A 95 -38.65 -9.30 5.34
C PHE A 95 -38.79 -8.28 4.20
N ASN A 96 -38.39 -8.64 2.99
CA ASN A 96 -38.47 -7.75 1.82
C ASN A 96 -37.71 -6.42 1.99
N SER A 97 -36.68 -6.43 2.86
CA SER A 97 -35.86 -5.25 3.14
C SER A 97 -34.78 -5.06 2.06
N PRO A 98 -34.34 -3.84 1.80
CA PRO A 98 -33.22 -3.61 0.89
C PRO A 98 -31.96 -4.36 1.35
N LYS A 99 -31.19 -4.86 0.40
CA LYS A 99 -29.95 -5.61 0.63
C LYS A 99 -29.00 -4.83 1.56
N PRO A 100 -28.58 -5.39 2.71
CA PRO A 100 -27.74 -4.66 3.67
C PRO A 100 -26.33 -4.46 3.14
N ILE A 101 -25.66 -3.44 3.69
CA ILE A 101 -24.25 -3.13 3.38
C ILE A 101 -23.37 -3.70 4.50
N LEU A 102 -22.35 -4.45 4.11
CA LEU A 102 -21.28 -4.84 5.04
C LEU A 102 -20.07 -3.94 4.74
N PHE A 103 -19.75 -3.04 5.65
CA PHE A 103 -18.59 -2.16 5.55
C PHE A 103 -17.43 -2.77 6.33
N ILE A 104 -16.28 -2.91 5.67
CA ILE A 104 -15.04 -3.44 6.31
C ILE A 104 -13.96 -2.37 6.19
N ASP A 105 -13.58 -1.81 7.34
CA ASP A 105 -12.48 -0.85 7.42
C ASP A 105 -11.15 -1.59 7.46
N GLU A 106 -10.17 -1.11 6.70
CA GLU A 106 -8.82 -1.67 6.56
C GLU A 106 -8.87 -3.14 6.09
N ILE A 107 -9.66 -3.44 5.06
CA ILE A 107 -9.88 -4.81 4.54
C ILE A 107 -8.58 -5.55 4.23
N HIS A 108 -7.50 -4.84 3.91
CA HIS A 108 -6.17 -5.42 3.66
C HIS A 108 -5.60 -6.16 4.88
N ARG A 109 -6.10 -5.89 6.08
CA ARG A 109 -5.67 -6.58 7.31
C ARG A 109 -6.38 -7.90 7.54
N PHE A 110 -7.43 -8.19 6.78
CA PHE A 110 -8.09 -9.50 6.81
C PHE A 110 -7.19 -10.55 6.16
N SER A 111 -7.03 -11.68 6.83
CA SER A 111 -6.37 -12.86 6.26
C SER A 111 -7.13 -13.35 5.01
N LYS A 112 -6.47 -14.13 4.17
CA LYS A 112 -7.10 -14.72 2.98
C LYS A 112 -8.36 -15.52 3.35
N SER A 113 -8.32 -16.29 4.45
CA SER A 113 -9.47 -17.06 4.94
C SER A 113 -10.66 -16.19 5.35
N GLN A 114 -10.39 -15.01 5.93
CA GLN A 114 -11.45 -14.06 6.28
C GLN A 114 -12.07 -13.45 5.02
N GLN A 115 -11.24 -13.11 4.03
CA GLN A 115 -11.72 -12.60 2.75
C GLN A 115 -12.50 -13.67 1.96
N ASP A 116 -12.06 -14.94 1.98
CA ASP A 116 -12.78 -16.06 1.37
C ASP A 116 -14.19 -16.22 1.98
N SER A 117 -14.33 -16.00 3.28
CA SER A 117 -15.64 -16.14 3.94
C SER A 117 -16.65 -15.08 3.47
N LEU A 118 -16.19 -13.96 2.89
CA LEU A 118 -17.05 -12.94 2.30
C LEU A 118 -17.56 -13.32 0.91
N LEU A 119 -16.78 -14.14 0.18
CA LEU A 119 -16.99 -14.41 -1.23
C LEU A 119 -18.40 -14.97 -1.53
N ALA A 120 -18.81 -16.00 -0.77
CA ALA A 120 -20.11 -16.62 -0.95
C ALA A 120 -21.28 -15.64 -0.72
N ALA A 121 -21.16 -14.77 0.28
CA ALA A 121 -22.20 -13.78 0.59
C ALA A 121 -22.32 -12.69 -0.50
N VAL A 122 -21.19 -12.30 -1.08
CA VAL A 122 -21.13 -11.35 -2.20
C VAL A 122 -21.72 -11.98 -3.46
N GLU A 123 -21.32 -13.21 -3.81
CA GLU A 123 -21.79 -13.94 -4.98
C GLU A 123 -23.29 -14.23 -4.95
N GLN A 124 -23.79 -14.62 -3.80
CA GLN A 124 -25.23 -14.93 -3.61
C GLN A 124 -26.08 -13.67 -3.46
N GLY A 125 -25.45 -12.49 -3.49
CA GLY A 125 -26.17 -11.23 -3.34
C GLY A 125 -26.84 -11.05 -1.97
N VAL A 126 -26.31 -11.69 -0.94
CA VAL A 126 -26.81 -11.56 0.43
C VAL A 126 -26.49 -10.14 0.98
N ILE A 127 -25.32 -9.64 0.63
CA ILE A 127 -24.81 -8.33 1.05
C ILE A 127 -24.29 -7.54 -0.15
N SER A 128 -24.22 -6.21 -0.01
CA SER A 128 -23.32 -5.36 -0.80
C SER A 128 -22.08 -5.10 0.08
N LEU A 129 -20.91 -5.49 -0.38
CA LEU A 129 -19.66 -5.24 0.34
C LEU A 129 -19.15 -3.83 0.02
N ILE A 130 -18.76 -3.07 1.05
CA ILE A 130 -17.92 -1.88 0.86
C ILE A 130 -16.65 -2.11 1.69
N GLY A 131 -15.53 -2.36 1.01
CA GLY A 131 -14.22 -2.45 1.66
C GLY A 131 -13.50 -1.11 1.60
N ALA A 132 -12.79 -0.74 2.65
CA ALA A 132 -11.91 0.43 2.65
C ALA A 132 -10.47 -0.01 2.90
N THR A 133 -9.52 0.58 2.17
CA THR A 133 -8.10 0.24 2.32
C THR A 133 -7.22 1.43 1.99
N THR A 134 -6.09 1.53 2.69
CA THR A 134 -5.01 2.46 2.37
C THR A 134 -3.96 1.79 1.46
N GLU A 135 -3.96 0.46 1.39
CA GLU A 135 -3.01 -0.31 0.60
C GLU A 135 -3.58 -0.67 -0.77
N ASN A 136 -2.70 -0.95 -1.73
CA ASN A 136 -3.14 -1.28 -3.11
C ASN A 136 -3.96 -2.58 -3.11
N PRO A 137 -5.26 -2.51 -3.46
CA PRO A 137 -6.13 -3.69 -3.40
C PRO A 137 -5.72 -4.82 -4.35
N SER A 138 -4.97 -4.52 -5.40
CA SER A 138 -4.47 -5.56 -6.33
C SER A 138 -3.50 -6.55 -5.67
N PHE A 139 -2.86 -6.15 -4.58
CA PHE A 139 -1.93 -7.01 -3.84
C PHE A 139 -2.54 -7.57 -2.56
N GLU A 140 -3.47 -6.85 -1.96
CA GLU A 140 -3.95 -7.12 -0.61
C GLU A 140 -5.34 -7.79 -0.56
N VAL A 141 -6.14 -7.63 -1.62
CA VAL A 141 -7.45 -8.26 -1.71
C VAL A 141 -7.35 -9.47 -2.64
N ILE A 142 -7.89 -10.61 -2.21
CA ILE A 142 -7.83 -11.84 -3.01
C ILE A 142 -8.52 -11.63 -4.37
N SER A 143 -7.93 -12.18 -5.43
CA SER A 143 -8.42 -11.97 -6.80
C SER A 143 -9.90 -12.35 -7.01
N PRO A 144 -10.42 -13.46 -6.43
CA PRO A 144 -11.84 -13.78 -6.56
C PRO A 144 -12.78 -12.73 -5.97
N LEU A 145 -12.39 -12.09 -4.86
CA LEU A 145 -13.21 -11.04 -4.25
C LEU A 145 -13.08 -9.73 -5.04
N LEU A 146 -11.85 -9.39 -5.45
CA LEU A 146 -11.58 -8.17 -6.21
C LEU A 146 -12.32 -8.16 -7.55
N SER A 147 -12.40 -9.31 -8.24
CA SER A 147 -13.12 -9.43 -9.53
C SER A 147 -14.63 -9.18 -9.43
N ARG A 148 -15.18 -9.20 -8.21
CA ARG A 148 -16.60 -8.97 -7.94
C ARG A 148 -16.87 -7.59 -7.35
N CYS A 149 -15.84 -6.76 -7.24
CA CYS A 149 -15.92 -5.42 -6.66
C CYS A 149 -15.48 -4.37 -7.67
N GLN A 150 -16.11 -3.20 -7.60
CA GLN A 150 -15.63 -2.01 -8.33
C GLN A 150 -14.67 -1.26 -7.41
N VAL A 151 -13.49 -0.91 -7.92
CA VAL A 151 -12.50 -0.17 -7.15
C VAL A 151 -12.62 1.32 -7.45
N TYR A 152 -12.80 2.13 -6.42
CA TYR A 152 -12.85 3.60 -6.53
C TYR A 152 -11.72 4.21 -5.72
N ILE A 153 -10.98 5.11 -6.35
CA ILE A 153 -9.85 5.79 -5.74
C ILE A 153 -10.34 7.10 -5.10
N LEU A 154 -10.05 7.25 -3.81
CA LEU A 154 -10.28 8.50 -3.10
C LEU A 154 -8.95 9.23 -2.98
N ASN A 155 -8.93 10.48 -3.42
CA ASN A 155 -7.74 11.31 -3.45
C ASN A 155 -7.58 12.12 -2.15
N SER A 156 -6.35 12.49 -1.82
CA SER A 156 -6.08 13.48 -0.77
C SER A 156 -6.87 14.76 -1.06
N MET A 157 -7.29 15.46 -0.03
CA MET A 157 -7.99 16.74 -0.19
C MET A 157 -7.05 17.79 -0.77
N ASP A 158 -7.49 18.50 -1.79
CA ASP A 158 -6.80 19.68 -2.30
C ASP A 158 -7.01 20.88 -1.36
N GLU A 159 -6.26 21.93 -1.58
CA GLU A 159 -6.31 23.13 -0.75
C GLU A 159 -7.70 23.76 -0.71
N LYS A 160 -8.43 23.74 -1.83
CA LYS A 160 -9.81 24.27 -1.90
C LYS A 160 -10.77 23.48 -1.01
N SER A 161 -10.62 22.16 -1.00
CA SER A 161 -11.44 21.28 -0.15
C SER A 161 -11.08 21.47 1.32
N MET A 162 -9.79 21.63 1.63
CA MET A 162 -9.34 21.89 2.99
C MET A 162 -9.86 23.26 3.48
N GLU A 163 -9.84 24.28 2.64
CA GLU A 163 -10.39 25.62 2.95
C GLU A 163 -11.90 25.53 3.25
N LYS A 164 -12.66 24.81 2.43
CA LYS A 164 -14.10 24.57 2.68
C LYS A 164 -14.32 23.87 4.01
N LEU A 165 -13.47 22.89 4.34
CA LEU A 165 -13.57 22.15 5.59
C LEU A 165 -13.29 23.06 6.81
N ILE A 166 -12.30 23.93 6.72
CA ILE A 166 -11.99 24.91 7.75
C ILE A 166 -13.19 25.85 7.96
N THR A 167 -13.70 26.43 6.85
CA THR A 167 -14.86 27.34 6.90
C THR A 167 -16.04 26.66 7.57
N ARG A 168 -16.37 25.44 7.15
CA ARG A 168 -17.44 24.64 7.73
C ARG A 168 -17.21 24.40 9.24
N ALA A 169 -15.97 24.10 9.64
CA ALA A 169 -15.63 23.87 11.05
C ALA A 169 -15.95 25.10 11.90
N LEU A 170 -15.51 26.27 11.45
CA LEU A 170 -15.73 27.53 12.17
C LEU A 170 -17.21 27.97 12.19
N GLU A 171 -17.96 27.65 11.12
CA GLU A 171 -19.37 28.06 10.98
C GLU A 171 -20.36 27.12 11.67
N ILE A 172 -20.06 25.83 11.80
CA ILE A 172 -21.05 24.83 12.23
C ILE A 172 -20.77 24.28 13.61
N ASP A 173 -19.47 24.11 13.97
CA ASP A 173 -19.14 23.47 15.26
C ASP A 173 -19.57 24.32 16.44
N THR A 174 -20.38 23.71 17.31
CA THR A 174 -20.98 24.40 18.48
C THR A 174 -19.97 24.83 19.52
N GLU A 175 -18.82 24.17 19.58
CA GLU A 175 -17.75 24.54 20.53
C GLU A 175 -16.87 25.65 19.97
N LEU A 176 -16.44 25.53 18.72
CA LEU A 176 -15.57 26.53 18.08
C LEU A 176 -16.26 27.90 17.99
N LYS A 177 -17.56 27.95 17.81
CA LYS A 177 -18.36 29.18 17.77
C LYS A 177 -18.27 30.02 19.04
N ASN A 178 -17.88 29.43 20.15
CA ASN A 178 -17.74 30.16 21.43
C ASN A 178 -16.46 30.99 21.49
N TYR A 179 -15.58 30.83 20.48
CA TYR A 179 -14.29 31.52 20.46
C TYR A 179 -14.19 32.43 19.24
N LYS A 180 -13.53 33.55 19.39
CA LYS A 180 -13.22 34.45 18.28
C LYS A 180 -11.93 33.92 17.61
N ILE A 181 -12.10 33.18 16.52
CA ILE A 181 -10.99 32.53 15.80
C ILE A 181 -10.76 33.28 14.51
N LYS A 182 -9.50 33.67 14.24
CA LYS A 182 -9.08 34.33 13.02
C LYS A 182 -7.93 33.53 12.40
N ILE A 183 -8.15 33.01 11.20
CA ILE A 183 -7.09 32.35 10.44
C ILE A 183 -6.48 33.42 9.49
N GLU A 184 -5.25 33.78 9.75
CA GLU A 184 -4.51 34.78 8.95
C GLU A 184 -3.76 34.12 7.81
N GLU A 185 -3.24 32.90 8.06
CA GLU A 185 -2.48 32.13 7.07
C GLU A 185 -2.81 30.65 7.27
N SER A 186 -2.92 29.91 6.17
CA SER A 186 -3.34 28.49 6.21
C SER A 186 -2.34 27.52 5.55
N ASP A 187 -1.23 28.02 4.98
CA ASP A 187 -0.27 27.14 4.28
C ASP A 187 0.31 26.05 5.21
N ALA A 188 0.64 26.41 6.46
CA ALA A 188 1.15 25.45 7.43
C ALA A 188 0.07 24.41 7.78
N LEU A 189 -1.19 24.83 7.91
CA LEU A 189 -2.30 23.90 8.16
C LEU A 189 -2.39 22.87 7.03
N TYR A 190 -2.36 23.33 5.77
CA TYR A 190 -2.43 22.46 4.59
C TYR A 190 -1.22 21.53 4.51
N ARG A 191 -0.03 22.08 4.70
CA ARG A 191 1.22 21.33 4.65
C ARG A 191 1.26 20.21 5.69
N PHE A 192 0.91 20.52 6.95
CA PHE A 192 0.94 19.53 8.03
C PHE A 192 -0.23 18.55 7.97
N ALA A 193 -1.37 18.96 7.41
CA ALA A 193 -2.50 18.06 7.20
C ALA A 193 -2.25 17.06 6.07
N GLY A 194 -1.50 17.47 5.01
CA GLY A 194 -1.16 16.60 3.88
C GLY A 194 -2.39 16.03 3.16
N GLY A 195 -3.49 16.80 3.11
CA GLY A 195 -4.73 16.36 2.46
C GLY A 195 -5.60 15.42 3.30
N ASP A 196 -5.26 15.20 4.57
CA ASP A 196 -6.02 14.40 5.53
C ASP A 196 -6.97 15.31 6.33
N ALA A 197 -8.29 15.15 6.11
CA ALA A 197 -9.34 15.93 6.78
C ALA A 197 -9.31 15.80 8.30
N ARG A 198 -9.10 14.59 8.81
CA ARG A 198 -9.07 14.32 10.25
C ARG A 198 -7.88 15.05 10.89
N LYS A 199 -6.73 14.98 10.24
CA LYS A 199 -5.49 15.61 10.69
C LYS A 199 -5.64 17.14 10.70
N LEU A 200 -6.23 17.73 9.64
CA LEU A 200 -6.51 19.16 9.55
C LEU A 200 -7.37 19.63 10.74
N LEU A 201 -8.47 18.93 11.00
CA LEU A 201 -9.38 19.28 12.08
C LEU A 201 -8.73 19.12 13.46
N ASN A 202 -7.89 18.09 13.63
CA ASN A 202 -7.14 17.89 14.88
C ASN A 202 -6.14 19.02 15.12
N ILE A 203 -5.48 19.51 14.06
CA ILE A 203 -4.55 20.65 14.18
C ILE A 203 -5.33 21.91 14.60
N ILE A 204 -6.47 22.18 13.97
CA ILE A 204 -7.32 23.32 14.34
C ILE A 204 -7.76 23.22 15.81
N GLU A 205 -8.24 22.06 16.22
CA GLU A 205 -8.66 21.79 17.60
C GLU A 205 -7.51 22.03 18.57
N LEU A 206 -6.31 21.55 18.25
CA LEU A 206 -5.10 21.78 19.06
C LEU A 206 -4.78 23.28 19.17
N MET A 207 -4.81 24.00 18.04
CA MET A 207 -4.51 25.44 18.02
C MET A 207 -5.50 26.22 18.89
N VAL A 208 -6.80 25.88 18.81
CA VAL A 208 -7.83 26.55 19.61
C VAL A 208 -7.65 26.25 21.10
N TYR A 209 -7.53 24.98 21.47
CA TYR A 209 -7.47 24.59 22.88
C TYR A 209 -6.15 24.98 23.57
N SER A 210 -5.08 25.20 22.80
CA SER A 210 -3.81 25.70 23.35
C SER A 210 -3.83 27.20 23.64
N ASN A 211 -4.83 27.94 23.13
CA ASN A 211 -4.85 29.40 23.18
C ASN A 211 -6.15 29.94 23.79
N LEU A 212 -6.82 29.18 24.66
CA LEU A 212 -8.11 29.54 25.25
C LEU A 212 -8.06 30.80 26.14
N SER A 213 -6.88 31.20 26.62
CA SER A 213 -6.70 32.42 27.42
C SER A 213 -6.68 33.70 26.57
N GLU A 214 -6.53 33.58 25.25
CA GLU A 214 -6.49 34.73 24.33
C GLU A 214 -7.91 35.25 24.05
N LYS A 215 -8.09 36.57 23.97
CA LYS A 215 -9.37 37.20 23.60
C LYS A 215 -9.77 36.89 22.16
N GLU A 216 -8.76 36.73 21.31
CA GLU A 216 -8.92 36.38 19.92
C GLU A 216 -7.79 35.37 19.54
N ILE A 217 -8.19 34.21 19.11
CA ILE A 217 -7.26 33.13 18.75
C ILE A 217 -6.82 33.34 17.30
N ILE A 218 -5.57 33.74 17.12
CA ILE A 218 -4.99 33.96 15.79
C ILE A 218 -4.19 32.71 15.38
N ILE A 219 -4.57 32.14 14.25
CA ILE A 219 -3.89 30.99 13.63
C ILE A 219 -3.12 31.50 12.41
N ASN A 220 -1.80 31.34 12.42
CA ASN A 220 -0.92 31.67 11.29
C ASN A 220 0.17 30.62 11.16
N ASN A 221 0.94 30.69 10.08
CA ASN A 221 1.94 29.68 9.72
C ASN A 221 3.00 29.48 10.82
N GLN A 222 3.43 30.57 11.44
CA GLN A 222 4.44 30.52 12.50
C GLN A 222 3.90 29.76 13.74
N LYS A 223 2.75 30.18 14.28
CA LYS A 223 2.14 29.54 15.47
C LYS A 223 1.85 28.05 15.25
N VAL A 224 1.35 27.70 14.07
CA VAL A 224 1.07 26.29 13.72
C VAL A 224 2.39 25.49 13.71
N THR A 225 3.43 26.03 13.07
CA THR A 225 4.72 25.33 12.97
C THR A 225 5.35 25.14 14.36
N GLU A 226 5.39 26.20 15.17
CA GLU A 226 5.93 26.16 16.53
C GLU A 226 5.18 25.13 17.38
N LYS A 227 3.86 25.16 17.36
CA LYS A 227 3.03 24.26 18.19
C LYS A 227 3.20 22.80 17.79
N LEU A 228 3.28 22.52 16.50
CA LEU A 228 3.46 21.14 16.03
C LEU A 228 4.90 20.62 16.26
N GLN A 229 5.90 21.52 16.22
CA GLN A 229 7.27 21.15 16.56
C GLN A 229 7.44 20.86 18.07
N GLU A 230 6.73 21.58 18.93
CA GLU A 230 6.70 21.27 20.37
C GLU A 230 6.12 19.88 20.65
N ASN A 231 5.20 19.43 19.83
CA ASN A 231 4.57 18.11 19.93
C ASN A 231 5.18 17.14 18.90
N MET A 232 6.45 16.77 19.06
CA MET A 232 7.16 15.88 18.15
C MET A 232 6.51 14.49 17.94
N ALA A 233 5.35 14.24 18.54
CA ALA A 233 4.56 13.03 18.34
C ALA A 233 3.79 13.00 17.00
N PHE A 234 3.88 14.05 16.20
CA PHE A 234 3.16 14.15 14.91
C PHE A 234 3.93 13.63 13.70
N TYR A 235 4.79 12.62 13.91
CA TYR A 235 5.30 11.86 12.76
C TYR A 235 4.14 11.04 12.19
N ASP A 236 3.76 11.38 10.98
CA ASP A 236 2.63 10.72 10.31
C ASP A 236 3.12 9.43 9.63
N LYS A 237 2.92 8.30 10.30
CA LYS A 237 3.31 6.96 9.81
C LYS A 237 2.57 6.52 8.54
N GLY A 238 1.63 7.29 8.05
CA GLY A 238 0.85 6.93 6.85
C GLY A 238 0.63 8.08 5.88
N GLY A 239 1.20 9.25 6.13
CA GLY A 239 0.98 10.44 5.30
C GLY A 239 2.01 10.62 4.19
N GLU A 240 1.80 11.64 3.38
CA GLU A 240 2.64 11.97 2.23
C GLU A 240 4.11 12.21 2.64
N MET A 241 4.35 12.86 3.78
CA MET A 241 5.69 13.11 4.30
C MET A 241 6.43 11.80 4.64
N HIS A 242 5.72 10.79 5.13
CA HIS A 242 6.28 9.46 5.37
C HIS A 242 6.82 8.85 4.06
N TYR A 243 6.01 8.90 2.98
CA TYR A 243 6.43 8.38 1.66
C TYR A 243 7.57 9.19 1.06
N ASP A 244 7.60 10.50 1.28
CA ASP A 244 8.68 11.36 0.81
C ASP A 244 10.01 11.03 1.51
N ILE A 245 9.99 10.88 2.83
CA ILE A 245 11.20 10.57 3.61
C ILE A 245 11.73 9.17 3.25
N ILE A 246 10.87 8.16 3.16
CA ILE A 246 11.30 6.82 2.77
C ILE A 246 11.82 6.79 1.32
N SER A 247 11.19 7.57 0.43
CA SER A 247 11.64 7.71 -0.96
C SER A 247 13.03 8.36 -1.03
N ALA A 248 13.26 9.43 -0.26
CA ALA A 248 14.55 10.10 -0.16
C ALA A 248 15.62 9.16 0.42
N PHE A 249 15.27 8.40 1.46
CA PHE A 249 16.12 7.38 2.07
C PHE A 249 16.61 6.36 1.04
N ILE A 250 15.67 5.73 0.34
CA ILE A 250 15.98 4.70 -0.66
C ILE A 250 16.82 5.28 -1.79
N LYS A 251 16.44 6.46 -2.31
CA LYS A 251 17.15 7.13 -3.42
C LYS A 251 18.58 7.52 -3.02
N SER A 252 18.80 7.91 -1.77
CA SER A 252 20.14 8.24 -1.25
C SER A 252 21.05 7.01 -1.27
N ILE A 253 20.55 5.87 -0.77
CA ILE A 253 21.33 4.61 -0.75
C ILE A 253 21.56 4.12 -2.19
N ARG A 254 20.53 4.18 -3.05
CA ARG A 254 20.63 3.86 -4.49
C ARG A 254 21.68 4.75 -5.18
N GLY A 255 21.70 6.03 -4.83
CA GLY A 255 22.66 7.02 -5.33
C GLY A 255 24.04 6.95 -4.72
N SER A 256 24.29 6.00 -3.82
CA SER A 256 25.58 5.77 -3.15
C SER A 256 26.01 6.92 -2.25
N ASP A 257 25.05 7.59 -1.61
CA ASP A 257 25.32 8.64 -0.61
C ASP A 257 25.04 8.12 0.81
N PRO A 258 26.07 7.62 1.54
CA PRO A 258 25.87 7.13 2.90
C PRO A 258 25.50 8.25 3.89
N ASN A 259 25.93 9.48 3.66
CA ASN A 259 25.62 10.62 4.56
C ASN A 259 24.14 10.97 4.50
N ALA A 260 23.61 11.12 3.29
CA ALA A 260 22.16 11.34 3.12
C ALA A 260 21.35 10.13 3.62
N GLY A 261 21.81 8.91 3.36
CA GLY A 261 21.18 7.68 3.87
C GLY A 261 21.04 7.68 5.39
N VAL A 262 22.12 7.98 6.09
CA VAL A 262 22.12 8.03 7.58
C VAL A 262 21.26 9.21 8.07
N TYR A 263 21.28 10.34 7.40
CA TYR A 263 20.44 11.52 7.75
C TYR A 263 18.95 11.16 7.68
N TRP A 264 18.51 10.55 6.57
CA TRP A 264 17.10 10.18 6.42
C TRP A 264 16.71 9.05 7.38
N LEU A 265 17.62 8.12 7.67
CA LEU A 265 17.43 7.11 8.73
C LEU A 265 17.16 7.80 10.07
N ALA A 266 18.01 8.75 10.46
CA ALA A 266 17.87 9.48 11.72
C ALA A 266 16.51 10.21 11.78
N ARG A 267 16.09 10.85 10.68
CA ARG A 267 14.79 11.51 10.61
C ARG A 267 13.61 10.55 10.83
N MET A 268 13.70 9.33 10.27
CA MET A 268 12.67 8.29 10.48
C MET A 268 12.66 7.83 11.93
N LEU A 269 13.83 7.57 12.52
CA LEU A 269 13.95 7.09 13.91
C LEU A 269 13.44 8.13 14.91
N GLU A 270 13.82 9.39 14.75
CA GLU A 270 13.32 10.50 15.59
C GLU A 270 11.82 10.71 15.42
N GLY A 271 11.31 10.45 14.23
CA GLY A 271 9.87 10.49 13.94
C GLY A 271 9.09 9.28 14.46
N GLY A 272 9.75 8.29 15.06
CA GLY A 272 9.09 7.11 15.63
C GLY A 272 8.67 6.06 14.61
N GLU A 273 9.33 6.02 13.44
CA GLU A 273 9.04 5.02 12.39
C GLU A 273 9.31 3.60 12.90
N ASP A 274 8.52 2.66 12.43
CA ASP A 274 8.73 1.23 12.73
C ASP A 274 10.08 0.77 12.17
N ILE A 275 10.99 0.38 13.04
CA ILE A 275 12.33 -0.11 12.66
C ILE A 275 12.25 -1.33 11.74
N LYS A 276 11.23 -2.17 11.89
CA LYS A 276 11.02 -3.33 11.00
C LYS A 276 10.58 -2.88 9.61
N PHE A 277 9.79 -1.80 9.51
CA PHE A 277 9.43 -1.22 8.20
C PHE A 277 10.69 -0.71 7.50
N ILE A 278 11.54 0.05 8.20
CA ILE A 278 12.81 0.55 7.64
C ILE A 278 13.66 -0.62 7.13
N ALA A 279 13.84 -1.66 7.95
CA ALA A 279 14.66 -2.82 7.58
C ALA A 279 14.07 -3.60 6.40
N ARG A 280 12.74 -3.74 6.31
CA ARG A 280 12.09 -4.36 5.11
C ARG A 280 12.47 -3.60 3.84
N ARG A 281 12.51 -2.27 3.89
CA ARG A 281 12.90 -1.45 2.73
C ARG A 281 14.36 -1.68 2.36
N LEU A 282 15.25 -1.89 3.34
CA LEU A 282 16.66 -2.23 3.08
C LEU A 282 16.80 -3.62 2.43
N VAL A 283 15.98 -4.60 2.84
CA VAL A 283 15.98 -5.95 2.23
C VAL A 283 15.57 -5.87 0.75
N ILE A 284 14.52 -5.09 0.45
CA ILE A 284 14.06 -4.88 -0.93
C ILE A 284 15.16 -4.21 -1.76
N LEU A 285 15.74 -3.11 -1.26
CA LEU A 285 16.79 -2.34 -1.92
C LEU A 285 18.02 -3.21 -2.19
N ALA A 286 18.39 -4.07 -1.25
CA ALA A 286 19.54 -4.97 -1.39
C ALA A 286 19.40 -5.89 -2.61
N SER A 287 18.17 -6.30 -2.95
CA SER A 287 17.89 -7.13 -4.14
C SER A 287 17.63 -6.29 -5.39
N GLU A 288 16.89 -5.19 -5.25
CA GLU A 288 16.45 -4.32 -6.35
C GLU A 288 17.61 -3.51 -6.95
N ASP A 289 18.44 -2.89 -6.09
CA ASP A 289 19.44 -1.89 -6.51
C ASP A 289 20.88 -2.39 -6.44
N ILE A 290 21.19 -3.34 -5.56
CA ILE A 290 22.54 -3.88 -5.42
C ILE A 290 22.64 -5.24 -6.14
N GLY A 291 21.69 -6.12 -5.86
CA GLY A 291 21.49 -7.37 -6.58
C GLY A 291 22.77 -8.16 -6.79
N LEU A 292 23.04 -8.48 -8.05
CA LEU A 292 24.17 -9.33 -8.43
C LEU A 292 25.54 -8.63 -8.37
N ALA A 293 25.58 -7.31 -8.20
CA ALA A 293 26.83 -6.59 -8.03
C ALA A 293 27.51 -6.93 -6.69
N ASN A 294 26.70 -7.21 -5.64
CA ASN A 294 27.20 -7.67 -4.34
C ASN A 294 26.16 -8.58 -3.68
N PRO A 295 26.19 -9.89 -3.92
CA PRO A 295 25.22 -10.82 -3.34
C PRO A 295 25.15 -10.81 -1.81
N ASN A 296 26.21 -10.38 -1.13
CA ASN A 296 26.22 -10.27 0.33
C ASN A 296 25.29 -9.15 0.85
N ALA A 297 24.87 -8.24 -0.02
CA ALA A 297 23.97 -7.15 0.37
C ALA A 297 22.64 -7.67 0.94
N LEU A 298 22.05 -8.68 0.29
CA LEU A 298 20.81 -9.29 0.78
C LEU A 298 21.02 -10.01 2.11
N LEU A 299 22.16 -10.69 2.29
CA LEU A 299 22.51 -11.36 3.57
C LEU A 299 22.66 -10.32 4.68
N MET A 300 23.36 -9.22 4.42
CA MET A 300 23.56 -8.13 5.38
C MET A 300 22.21 -7.49 5.78
N ALA A 301 21.35 -7.19 4.80
CA ALA A 301 20.04 -6.58 5.04
C ALA A 301 19.13 -7.53 5.85
N ASN A 302 19.13 -8.82 5.52
CA ASN A 302 18.34 -9.82 6.23
C ASN A 302 18.85 -10.01 7.68
N SER A 303 20.17 -10.05 7.88
CA SER A 303 20.78 -10.12 9.23
C SER A 303 20.43 -8.88 10.05
N CYS A 304 20.46 -7.70 9.41
CA CYS A 304 20.03 -6.45 10.04
C CYS A 304 18.57 -6.57 10.52
N PHE A 305 17.67 -7.03 9.65
CA PHE A 305 16.24 -7.20 9.99
C PHE A 305 16.07 -8.12 11.23
N GLN A 306 16.76 -9.25 11.25
CA GLN A 306 16.68 -10.21 12.34
C GLN A 306 17.24 -9.62 13.65
N ALA A 307 18.40 -8.95 13.57
CA ALA A 307 19.05 -8.38 14.72
C ALA A 307 18.20 -7.27 15.39
N ILE A 308 17.63 -6.35 14.59
CA ILE A 308 16.80 -5.27 15.15
C ILE A 308 15.51 -5.82 15.76
N ALA A 309 14.96 -6.90 15.19
CA ALA A 309 13.74 -7.54 15.70
C ALA A 309 14.00 -8.18 17.09
N MET A 310 15.23 -8.63 17.33
CA MET A 310 15.65 -9.24 18.58
C MET A 310 16.03 -8.20 19.64
N ILE A 311 16.76 -7.14 19.24
CA ILE A 311 17.37 -6.18 20.16
C ILE A 311 16.42 -5.01 20.48
N GLY A 312 15.77 -4.44 19.45
CA GLY A 312 14.90 -3.28 19.62
C GLY A 312 15.65 -1.96 19.82
N MET A 313 14.89 -0.89 20.07
CA MET A 313 15.45 0.43 20.36
C MET A 313 15.91 0.52 21.82
N PRO A 314 16.92 1.32 22.14
CA PRO A 314 17.60 2.27 21.24
C PRO A 314 18.77 1.71 20.42
N GLU A 315 19.24 0.51 20.67
CA GLU A 315 20.45 -0.06 20.04
C GLU A 315 20.25 -0.41 18.57
N ALA A 316 19.00 -0.68 18.13
CA ALA A 316 18.67 -0.98 16.73
C ALA A 316 19.19 0.11 15.76
N ARG A 317 19.29 1.38 16.21
CA ARG A 317 19.80 2.48 15.39
C ARG A 317 21.23 2.25 14.89
N ILE A 318 22.05 1.56 15.70
CA ILE A 318 23.46 1.26 15.39
C ILE A 318 23.51 0.24 14.24
N ILE A 319 22.71 -0.82 14.36
CA ILE A 319 22.63 -1.92 13.38
C ILE A 319 22.09 -1.38 12.04
N LEU A 320 21.03 -0.57 12.10
CA LEU A 320 20.44 0.06 10.91
C LEU A 320 21.46 0.97 10.20
N SER A 321 22.18 1.79 10.97
CA SER A 321 23.22 2.70 10.42
C SER A 321 24.32 1.90 9.70
N GLN A 322 24.81 0.81 10.31
CA GLN A 322 25.80 -0.07 9.69
C GLN A 322 25.29 -0.62 8.36
N ALA A 323 24.06 -1.13 8.34
CA ALA A 323 23.45 -1.68 7.12
C ALA A 323 23.29 -0.60 6.03
N VAL A 324 22.82 0.60 6.39
CA VAL A 324 22.66 1.74 5.47
C VAL A 324 23.99 2.10 4.81
N ILE A 325 25.06 2.24 5.60
CA ILE A 325 26.39 2.60 5.09
C ILE A 325 26.90 1.49 4.16
N TYR A 326 26.79 0.23 4.58
CA TYR A 326 27.21 -0.92 3.76
C TYR A 326 26.50 -0.95 2.41
N LEU A 327 25.18 -0.78 2.41
CA LEU A 327 24.37 -0.82 1.20
C LEU A 327 24.64 0.40 0.30
N ALA A 328 24.81 1.59 0.90
CA ALA A 328 25.13 2.81 0.15
C ALA A 328 26.47 2.71 -0.57
N THR A 329 27.46 2.09 0.08
CA THR A 329 28.81 1.97 -0.46
C THR A 329 29.03 0.71 -1.34
N SER A 330 28.03 -0.16 -1.45
CA SER A 330 28.07 -1.33 -2.33
C SER A 330 27.92 -0.92 -3.80
N PRO A 331 28.58 -1.60 -4.74
CA PRO A 331 28.28 -1.40 -6.17
C PRO A 331 26.82 -1.74 -6.46
N LYS A 332 26.27 -1.13 -7.51
CA LYS A 332 24.84 -1.22 -7.82
C LYS A 332 24.59 -2.06 -9.08
N SER A 333 23.51 -2.84 -9.05
CA SER A 333 23.00 -3.56 -10.23
C SER A 333 21.50 -3.83 -10.01
N ASN A 334 20.71 -3.52 -11.02
CA ASN A 334 19.28 -3.86 -11.06
C ASN A 334 18.97 -4.93 -12.11
N THR A 335 20.00 -5.64 -12.61
CA THR A 335 19.84 -6.58 -13.72
C THR A 335 18.86 -7.72 -13.41
N ALA A 336 18.86 -8.23 -12.17
CA ALA A 336 17.92 -9.27 -11.74
C ALA A 336 16.48 -8.76 -11.70
N TYR A 337 16.29 -7.52 -11.26
CA TYR A 337 14.97 -6.86 -11.22
C TYR A 337 14.43 -6.65 -12.64
N VAL A 338 15.26 -6.12 -13.55
CA VAL A 338 14.87 -5.91 -14.94
C VAL A 338 14.55 -7.26 -15.64
N ALA A 339 15.36 -8.29 -15.36
CA ALA A 339 15.17 -9.62 -15.96
C ALA A 339 13.80 -10.22 -15.62
N ILE A 340 13.39 -10.17 -14.35
CA ILE A 340 12.09 -10.73 -13.96
C ILE A 340 10.94 -9.89 -14.52
N ASP A 341 11.06 -8.57 -14.57
CA ASP A 341 10.01 -7.71 -15.13
C ASP A 341 9.86 -7.96 -16.65
N GLU A 342 10.95 -8.08 -17.40
CA GLU A 342 10.91 -8.43 -18.84
C GLU A 342 10.26 -9.80 -19.04
N ALA A 343 10.63 -10.79 -18.22
CA ALA A 343 10.05 -12.13 -18.32
C ALA A 343 8.54 -12.13 -18.01
N ILE A 344 8.12 -11.42 -16.98
CA ILE A 344 6.68 -11.28 -16.63
C ILE A 344 5.91 -10.61 -17.78
N ALA A 345 6.45 -9.52 -18.33
CA ALA A 345 5.83 -8.83 -19.45
C ALA A 345 5.68 -9.77 -20.66
N HIS A 346 6.71 -10.57 -20.93
CA HIS A 346 6.70 -11.55 -22.03
C HIS A 346 5.63 -12.64 -21.82
N VAL A 347 5.54 -13.19 -20.60
CA VAL A 347 4.51 -14.19 -20.24
C VAL A 347 3.10 -13.61 -20.43
N LYS A 348 2.87 -12.36 -20.03
CA LYS A 348 1.58 -11.70 -20.23
C LYS A 348 1.18 -11.55 -21.70
N GLN A 349 2.18 -11.41 -22.60
CA GLN A 349 1.96 -11.29 -24.03
C GLN A 349 1.73 -12.65 -24.71
N THR A 350 2.47 -13.68 -24.30
CA THR A 350 2.46 -14.99 -24.96
C THR A 350 1.47 -15.98 -24.36
N GLY A 351 1.01 -15.73 -23.14
CA GLY A 351 0.16 -16.67 -22.39
C GLY A 351 0.95 -17.90 -21.91
N ASP A 352 0.22 -18.96 -21.57
CA ASP A 352 0.75 -20.19 -20.98
C ASP A 352 1.30 -21.12 -22.06
N LEU A 353 2.53 -20.91 -22.46
CA LEU A 353 3.22 -21.77 -23.44
C LEU A 353 3.54 -23.14 -22.81
N ALA A 354 3.40 -24.19 -23.61
CA ALA A 354 3.62 -25.56 -23.14
C ALA A 354 5.09 -25.81 -22.80
N VAL A 355 5.34 -26.49 -21.69
CA VAL A 355 6.70 -26.93 -21.31
C VAL A 355 7.19 -27.94 -22.34
N PRO A 356 8.41 -27.79 -22.88
CA PRO A 356 8.98 -28.79 -23.82
C PRO A 356 8.96 -30.21 -23.24
N LEU A 357 8.66 -31.20 -24.09
CA LEU A 357 8.47 -32.59 -23.65
C LEU A 357 9.68 -33.16 -22.92
N HIS A 358 10.88 -32.87 -23.39
CA HIS A 358 12.14 -33.36 -22.79
C HIS A 358 12.35 -32.80 -21.34
N LEU A 359 11.75 -31.66 -20.99
CA LEU A 359 11.88 -31.08 -19.65
C LEU A 359 10.80 -31.60 -18.67
N ARG A 360 9.83 -32.37 -19.17
CA ARG A 360 8.72 -32.86 -18.32
C ARG A 360 9.12 -34.16 -17.62
N ASN A 361 8.80 -34.28 -16.35
CA ASN A 361 8.99 -35.52 -15.60
C ASN A 361 8.00 -36.61 -16.09
N ALA A 362 8.45 -37.84 -16.14
CA ALA A 362 7.66 -38.99 -16.61
C ALA A 362 7.50 -40.07 -15.51
N PRO A 363 6.81 -39.78 -14.38
CA PRO A 363 6.69 -40.76 -13.28
C PRO A 363 5.80 -41.98 -13.63
N THR A 364 4.98 -41.92 -14.67
CA THR A 364 4.10 -43.02 -15.06
C THR A 364 4.48 -43.60 -16.42
N LYS A 365 4.06 -44.86 -16.67
CA LYS A 365 4.27 -45.53 -17.98
C LYS A 365 3.61 -44.77 -19.12
N LEU A 366 2.40 -44.25 -18.88
CA LEU A 366 1.69 -43.46 -19.89
C LEU A 366 2.47 -42.17 -20.27
N MET A 367 3.01 -41.46 -19.26
CA MET A 367 3.81 -40.23 -19.52
C MET A 367 5.06 -40.57 -20.38
N LYS A 368 5.72 -41.67 -20.08
CA LYS A 368 6.85 -42.16 -20.90
C LYS A 368 6.43 -42.44 -22.36
N GLN A 369 5.27 -43.09 -22.55
CA GLN A 369 4.71 -43.38 -23.87
C GLN A 369 4.34 -42.09 -24.63
N LEU A 370 3.99 -41.01 -23.90
CA LEU A 370 3.68 -39.68 -24.45
C LEU A 370 4.95 -38.85 -24.72
N GLY A 371 6.14 -39.42 -24.50
CA GLY A 371 7.42 -38.76 -24.80
C GLY A 371 7.91 -37.81 -23.73
N TYR A 372 7.30 -37.84 -22.51
CA TYR A 372 7.75 -36.99 -21.41
C TYR A 372 9.16 -37.41 -20.99
N GLY A 373 10.08 -36.43 -20.90
CA GLY A 373 11.49 -36.65 -20.53
C GLY A 373 12.34 -37.28 -21.61
N ALA A 374 11.74 -37.55 -22.79
CA ALA A 374 12.50 -38.11 -23.92
C ALA A 374 13.56 -37.10 -24.39
N ASP A 375 14.76 -37.60 -24.65
CA ASP A 375 15.90 -36.83 -25.19
C ASP A 375 16.46 -35.79 -24.21
N TYR A 376 16.03 -35.75 -22.95
CA TYR A 376 16.63 -34.88 -21.93
C TYR A 376 18.08 -35.32 -21.67
N GLN A 377 19.00 -34.38 -21.80
CA GLN A 377 20.43 -34.64 -21.56
C GLN A 377 20.81 -34.10 -20.17
N TYR A 378 21.26 -35.00 -19.30
CA TYR A 378 21.60 -34.63 -17.92
C TYR A 378 22.91 -33.83 -17.90
N SER A 379 22.83 -32.55 -17.58
CA SER A 379 23.94 -31.58 -17.72
C SER A 379 25.25 -32.02 -17.04
N HIS A 380 25.15 -32.76 -15.91
CA HIS A 380 26.35 -33.27 -15.22
C HIS A 380 27.15 -34.31 -16.01
N MET A 381 26.59 -34.86 -17.07
CA MET A 381 27.29 -35.79 -17.98
C MET A 381 28.09 -35.08 -19.06
N GLY A 382 27.88 -33.76 -19.19
CA GLY A 382 28.62 -32.92 -20.13
C GLY A 382 29.89 -32.34 -19.56
N ASP A 383 30.78 -31.93 -20.44
CA ASP A 383 32.04 -31.28 -20.03
C ASP A 383 31.77 -29.97 -19.28
N GLY A 384 32.39 -29.82 -18.11
CA GLY A 384 32.14 -28.66 -17.24
C GLY A 384 30.70 -28.58 -16.73
N ASN A 385 30.01 -29.74 -16.63
CA ASN A 385 28.58 -29.83 -16.19
C ASN A 385 27.64 -29.01 -17.07
N PHE A 386 27.93 -28.97 -18.38
CA PHE A 386 27.14 -28.21 -19.34
C PHE A 386 26.86 -29.04 -20.58
N ILE A 387 25.63 -29.03 -21.05
CA ILE A 387 25.18 -29.58 -22.33
C ILE A 387 24.31 -28.51 -23.01
N ASP A 388 24.60 -28.22 -24.25
CA ASP A 388 23.87 -27.24 -25.05
C ASP A 388 22.51 -27.84 -25.46
N GLN A 389 21.46 -27.52 -24.71
CA GLN A 389 20.08 -27.95 -25.03
C GLN A 389 19.10 -26.79 -24.73
N ASP A 390 17.91 -26.89 -25.24
CA ASP A 390 16.90 -25.82 -25.10
C ASP A 390 16.10 -26.01 -23.84
N PHE A 391 15.93 -24.91 -23.09
CA PHE A 391 15.13 -24.88 -21.85
C PHE A 391 13.87 -24.01 -21.97
N LEU A 392 13.73 -23.26 -23.05
CA LEU A 392 12.56 -22.43 -23.33
C LEU A 392 11.61 -23.14 -24.31
N PRO A 393 10.31 -22.81 -24.27
CA PRO A 393 9.39 -23.26 -25.33
C PRO A 393 9.89 -22.87 -26.72
N GLU A 394 9.62 -23.70 -27.70
CA GLU A 394 10.14 -23.54 -29.09
C GLU A 394 9.81 -22.16 -29.68
N SER A 395 8.59 -21.65 -29.40
CA SER A 395 8.11 -20.36 -29.92
C SER A 395 8.89 -19.15 -29.40
N ILE A 396 9.60 -19.30 -28.26
CA ILE A 396 10.38 -18.23 -27.63
C ILE A 396 11.87 -18.63 -27.48
N LYS A 397 12.29 -19.62 -28.21
CA LYS A 397 13.68 -20.08 -28.21
C LYS A 397 14.63 -18.93 -28.54
N GLY A 398 15.68 -18.77 -27.74
CA GLY A 398 16.64 -17.68 -27.88
C GLY A 398 16.24 -16.35 -27.26
N SER A 399 15.05 -16.24 -26.65
CA SER A 399 14.68 -15.04 -25.91
C SER A 399 15.63 -14.82 -24.73
N SER A 400 16.10 -13.58 -24.56
CA SER A 400 17.07 -13.23 -23.51
C SER A 400 16.42 -12.22 -22.56
N PHE A 401 16.25 -12.61 -21.30
CA PHE A 401 15.70 -11.78 -20.24
C PHE A 401 16.79 -11.23 -19.33
N TYR A 402 17.83 -12.01 -19.05
CA TYR A 402 18.95 -11.59 -18.22
C TYR A 402 20.08 -11.04 -19.10
N LYS A 403 20.40 -9.77 -18.86
CA LYS A 403 21.53 -9.06 -19.46
C LYS A 403 22.44 -8.61 -18.35
N THR A 404 23.73 -8.97 -18.44
CA THR A 404 24.69 -8.67 -17.37
C THR A 404 25.02 -7.18 -17.28
N GLY A 405 25.25 -6.71 -16.06
CA GLY A 405 25.74 -5.35 -15.79
C GLY A 405 27.24 -5.20 -16.05
N GLN A 406 27.72 -3.97 -15.84
CA GLN A 406 29.13 -3.61 -16.08
C GLN A 406 29.99 -3.67 -14.80
N ASN A 407 29.45 -4.13 -13.68
CA ASN A 407 30.22 -4.27 -12.46
C ASN A 407 31.12 -5.51 -12.52
N ALA A 408 32.17 -5.54 -11.69
CA ALA A 408 33.20 -6.58 -11.72
C ALA A 408 32.66 -8.01 -11.58
N GLN A 409 31.59 -8.19 -10.80
CA GLN A 409 31.02 -9.53 -10.57
C GLN A 409 30.24 -9.99 -11.81
N GLU A 410 29.45 -9.12 -12.40
CA GLU A 410 28.64 -9.49 -13.59
C GLU A 410 29.47 -9.59 -14.87
N ILE A 411 30.62 -8.88 -14.96
CA ILE A 411 31.57 -9.09 -16.07
C ILE A 411 32.09 -10.56 -16.06
N LYS A 412 32.47 -11.07 -14.89
CA LYS A 412 32.88 -12.48 -14.73
C LYS A 412 31.74 -13.44 -15.08
N THR A 413 30.52 -13.10 -14.68
CA THR A 413 29.32 -13.88 -15.02
C THR A 413 29.09 -13.89 -16.51
N LYS A 414 29.28 -12.75 -17.18
CA LYS A 414 29.16 -12.64 -18.65
C LYS A 414 30.13 -13.57 -19.36
N GLU A 415 31.42 -13.51 -19.00
CA GLU A 415 32.46 -14.39 -19.56
C GLU A 415 32.09 -15.87 -19.39
N PHE A 416 31.59 -16.24 -18.21
CA PHE A 416 31.14 -17.60 -17.91
C PHE A 416 29.97 -18.04 -18.81
N LEU A 417 29.00 -17.17 -19.02
CA LEU A 417 27.81 -17.46 -19.81
C LEU A 417 28.09 -17.49 -21.32
N GLU A 418 28.86 -16.53 -21.83
CA GLU A 418 29.24 -16.46 -23.25
C GLU A 418 30.04 -17.69 -23.68
N LYS A 419 30.93 -18.19 -22.81
CA LYS A 419 31.71 -19.41 -23.07
C LYS A 419 30.81 -20.64 -23.25
N ARG A 420 29.65 -20.68 -22.60
CA ARG A 420 28.68 -21.79 -22.65
C ARG A 420 27.67 -21.62 -23.78
N TRP A 421 26.99 -20.48 -23.83
CA TRP A 421 25.84 -20.24 -24.69
C TRP A 421 26.20 -19.61 -26.04
N LYS A 422 27.45 -19.14 -26.18
CA LYS A 422 27.97 -18.52 -27.43
C LYS A 422 27.02 -17.43 -27.94
N ASP A 423 26.53 -17.57 -29.16
CA ASP A 423 25.65 -16.60 -29.80
C ASP A 423 24.15 -16.80 -29.51
N ARG A 424 23.80 -17.80 -28.69
CA ARG A 424 22.38 -18.11 -28.41
C ARG A 424 21.68 -16.97 -27.69
N TYR A 425 22.34 -16.38 -26.70
CA TYR A 425 21.81 -15.28 -25.89
C TYR A 425 22.73 -14.08 -25.91
N LYS A 426 22.15 -12.90 -25.77
CA LYS A 426 22.92 -11.64 -25.63
C LYS A 426 22.95 -11.29 -24.12
N PHE A 427 24.08 -11.52 -23.47
CA PHE A 427 24.31 -11.25 -22.05
C PHE A 427 24.85 -9.85 -21.80
#